data_741bc57be70fc288637edaffc0c474ef
#
_entry.id   741bc57be70fc288637edaffc0c474ef
#
_cell.length_a   1.000
_cell.length_b   1.000
_cell.length_c   1.000
_cell.angle_alpha   90.00
_cell.angle_beta   90.00
_cell.angle_gamma   90.00
#
_symmetry.space_group_name_H-M   'P 1'
#
loop_
_entity.id
_entity.type
_entity.pdbx_description
1 polymer ?
#
loop_
_entity_poly.entity_id
_entity_poly.type
_entity_poly.pdbx_seq_one_letter_code
_entity_poly.pdbx_strand_id
1 'polypeptide(L)'
;LWYDKSIELVLFKNQLINTNVSDIINLHEYAGEFVGKPINVFDSVEIARAILSLDLPPAKLDIGKLTYEYHLEDNKYNDAKAFVIDKLKNAKDFPNNKPKDVVLYGFGRIGRLLARELMSKTGKGTQLRLRAIVVREKNDATSLEKRASLLRYDSIHGDFQGSVAADPENNSLIINGTTVHVITAGSPEEIDYTTYGISDALVIDNTGAFTTQEALARHLKSNGVDKVLLTAPGKGVPNIVHGVNHNEYNPDE
;
A
#
# COMPACT_ATOMS: atom_id res chain seq x y z
N LEU A 1 -3.68 -11.50 5.31
CA LEU A 1 -3.54 -11.54 3.86
C LEU A 1 -2.98 -10.23 3.33
N TRP A 2 -3.62 -9.10 3.65
CA TRP A 2 -3.16 -7.80 3.17
C TRP A 2 -1.77 -7.44 3.72
N TYR A 3 -1.60 -7.44 5.05
CA TYR A 3 -0.36 -7.01 5.69
C TYR A 3 0.81 -7.95 5.44
N ASP A 4 0.57 -9.26 5.52
CA ASP A 4 1.65 -10.26 5.49
C ASP A 4 1.98 -10.72 4.07
N LYS A 5 0.99 -10.73 3.17
CA LYS A 5 1.10 -11.33 1.83
C LYS A 5 0.80 -10.36 0.69
N SER A 6 0.43 -9.11 0.99
CA SER A 6 0.00 -8.14 -0.02
C SER A 6 -1.13 -8.66 -0.92
N ILE A 7 -2.02 -9.49 -0.36
CA ILE A 7 -3.20 -10.02 -1.06
C ILE A 7 -4.42 -9.21 -0.62
N GLU A 8 -5.01 -8.47 -1.57
CA GLU A 8 -6.26 -7.74 -1.38
C GLU A 8 -7.45 -8.68 -1.63
N LEU A 9 -8.38 -8.71 -0.68
CA LEU A 9 -9.67 -9.35 -0.88
C LEU A 9 -10.72 -8.33 -1.29
N VAL A 10 -11.50 -8.67 -2.30
CA VAL A 10 -12.69 -7.92 -2.71
C VAL A 10 -13.90 -8.84 -2.75
N LEU A 11 -15.09 -8.27 -2.61
CA LEU A 11 -16.35 -8.97 -2.74
C LEU A 11 -17.11 -8.38 -3.93
N PHE A 12 -17.11 -9.08 -5.06
CA PHE A 12 -17.67 -8.60 -6.33
C PHE A 12 -17.29 -7.14 -6.62
N LYS A 13 -15.98 -6.86 -6.67
CA LYS A 13 -15.34 -5.55 -6.91
C LYS A 13 -15.35 -4.58 -5.71
N ASN A 14 -16.15 -4.80 -4.66
CA ASN A 14 -16.13 -3.97 -3.47
C ASN A 14 -14.94 -4.33 -2.59
N GLN A 15 -14.17 -3.33 -2.18
CA GLN A 15 -13.00 -3.54 -1.32
C GLN A 15 -13.44 -3.90 0.10
N LEU A 16 -12.75 -4.86 0.73
CA LEU A 16 -12.98 -5.26 2.12
C LEU A 16 -11.98 -4.63 3.09
N ILE A 17 -10.95 -3.95 2.58
CA ILE A 17 -9.97 -3.27 3.41
C ILE A 17 -10.62 -2.04 4.06
N ASN A 18 -10.41 -1.90 5.37
CA ASN A 18 -10.94 -0.79 6.20
C ASN A 18 -12.47 -0.69 6.21
N THR A 19 -13.15 -1.75 5.88
CA THR A 19 -14.61 -1.84 5.95
C THR A 19 -15.01 -2.30 7.35
N ASN A 20 -16.01 -1.68 7.95
CA ASN A 20 -16.53 -2.12 9.25
C ASN A 20 -17.34 -3.41 9.11
N VAL A 21 -17.59 -4.08 10.24
CA VAL A 21 -18.28 -5.38 10.27
C VAL A 21 -19.69 -5.31 9.65
N SER A 22 -20.44 -4.25 9.94
CA SER A 22 -21.79 -4.09 9.41
C SER A 22 -21.78 -3.95 7.89
N ASP A 23 -20.84 -3.18 7.34
CA ASP A 23 -20.73 -3.02 5.90
C ASP A 23 -20.28 -4.32 5.22
N ILE A 24 -19.40 -5.12 5.86
CA ILE A 24 -19.02 -6.44 5.33
C ILE A 24 -20.23 -7.35 5.25
N ILE A 25 -21.08 -7.38 6.27
CA ILE A 25 -22.32 -8.19 6.27
C ILE A 25 -23.26 -7.71 5.16
N ASN A 26 -23.52 -6.40 5.08
CA ASN A 26 -24.39 -5.81 4.05
C ASN A 26 -23.86 -6.09 2.63
N LEU A 27 -22.55 -6.06 2.43
CA LEU A 27 -21.93 -6.42 1.15
C LEU A 27 -22.18 -7.89 0.79
N HIS A 28 -22.17 -8.81 1.75
CA HIS A 28 -22.48 -10.22 1.51
C HIS A 28 -23.96 -10.43 1.16
N GLU A 29 -24.88 -9.75 1.85
CA GLU A 29 -26.29 -9.76 1.54
C GLU A 29 -26.56 -9.23 0.13
N TYR A 30 -26.02 -8.05 -0.20
CA TYR A 30 -26.12 -7.46 -1.54
C TYR A 30 -25.51 -8.37 -2.63
N ALA A 31 -24.37 -9.00 -2.34
CA ALA A 31 -23.73 -9.94 -3.26
C ALA A 31 -24.63 -11.14 -3.54
N GLY A 32 -25.31 -11.66 -2.51
CA GLY A 32 -26.28 -12.75 -2.63
C GLY A 32 -27.44 -12.40 -3.55
N GLU A 33 -27.99 -11.19 -3.42
CA GLU A 33 -29.04 -10.68 -4.30
C GLU A 33 -28.56 -10.59 -5.76
N PHE A 34 -27.34 -10.09 -5.96
CA PHE A 34 -26.76 -9.93 -7.30
C PHE A 34 -26.55 -11.24 -8.04
N VAL A 35 -26.10 -12.30 -7.35
CA VAL A 35 -25.84 -13.61 -7.97
C VAL A 35 -27.03 -14.57 -7.85
N GLY A 36 -28.11 -14.17 -7.19
CA GLY A 36 -29.32 -14.97 -7.01
C GLY A 36 -29.15 -16.18 -6.07
N LYS A 37 -28.08 -16.17 -5.25
CA LYS A 37 -27.80 -17.19 -4.24
C LYS A 37 -27.16 -16.53 -3.02
N PRO A 38 -27.51 -16.96 -1.78
CA PRO A 38 -26.87 -16.43 -0.59
C PRO A 38 -25.35 -16.63 -0.61
N ILE A 39 -24.60 -15.56 -0.32
CA ILE A 39 -23.16 -15.62 -0.09
C ILE A 39 -22.95 -15.49 1.42
N ASN A 40 -22.59 -16.60 2.06
CA ASN A 40 -22.42 -16.63 3.49
C ASN A 40 -21.04 -16.09 3.87
N VAL A 41 -20.98 -15.18 4.85
CA VAL A 41 -19.73 -14.61 5.35
C VAL A 41 -18.79 -15.68 5.93
N PHE A 42 -19.33 -16.74 6.55
CA PHE A 42 -18.53 -17.82 7.12
C PHE A 42 -17.82 -18.64 6.03
N ASP A 43 -18.49 -18.89 4.92
CA ASP A 43 -17.88 -19.59 3.77
C ASP A 43 -16.80 -18.73 3.14
N SER A 44 -17.01 -17.41 3.05
CA SER A 44 -15.98 -16.47 2.63
C SER A 44 -14.77 -16.48 3.56
N VAL A 45 -14.96 -16.63 4.87
CA VAL A 45 -13.87 -16.77 5.85
C VAL A 45 -13.11 -18.09 5.65
N GLU A 46 -13.78 -19.19 5.34
CA GLU A 46 -13.10 -20.47 5.04
C GLU A 46 -12.24 -20.36 3.79
N ILE A 47 -12.74 -19.76 2.73
CA ILE A 47 -11.96 -19.47 1.51
C ILE A 47 -10.78 -18.54 1.84
N ALA A 48 -10.97 -17.49 2.64
CA ALA A 48 -9.88 -16.60 3.05
C ALA A 48 -8.79 -17.33 3.85
N ARG A 49 -9.17 -18.24 4.75
CA ARG A 49 -8.22 -19.08 5.51
C ARG A 49 -7.45 -20.04 4.60
N ALA A 50 -8.13 -20.62 3.62
CA ALA A 50 -7.47 -21.45 2.61
C ALA A 50 -6.43 -20.65 1.83
N ILE A 51 -6.79 -19.46 1.33
CA ILE A 51 -5.86 -18.53 0.65
C ILE A 51 -4.67 -18.17 1.56
N LEU A 52 -4.92 -17.88 2.84
CA LEU A 52 -3.86 -17.53 3.81
C LEU A 52 -2.84 -18.66 3.97
N SER A 53 -3.27 -19.93 3.87
CA SER A 53 -2.41 -21.10 4.01
C SER A 53 -1.52 -21.37 2.78
N LEU A 54 -1.76 -20.69 1.65
CA LEU A 54 -1.01 -20.88 0.41
C LEU A 54 0.10 -19.84 0.28
N ASP A 55 1.17 -20.21 -0.39
CA ASP A 55 2.22 -19.30 -0.81
C ASP A 55 1.86 -18.73 -2.19
N LEU A 56 1.19 -17.58 -2.18
CA LEU A 56 0.73 -16.88 -3.37
C LEU A 56 1.45 -15.55 -3.52
N PRO A 57 1.73 -15.11 -4.75
CA PRO A 57 2.25 -13.77 -5.01
C PRO A 57 1.23 -12.69 -4.62
N PRO A 58 1.69 -11.42 -4.46
CA PRO A 58 0.80 -10.29 -4.28
C PRO A 58 -0.29 -10.27 -5.35
N ALA A 59 -1.55 -10.19 -4.93
CA ALA A 59 -2.69 -10.34 -5.83
C ALA A 59 -3.93 -9.61 -5.30
N LYS A 60 -4.90 -9.43 -6.20
CA LYS A 60 -6.26 -9.02 -5.85
C LYS A 60 -7.19 -10.18 -6.15
N LEU A 61 -7.82 -10.72 -5.11
CA LEU A 61 -8.68 -11.89 -5.20
C LEU A 61 -10.12 -11.53 -4.85
N ASP A 62 -11.04 -11.93 -5.72
CA ASP A 62 -12.47 -11.76 -5.47
C ASP A 62 -13.01 -12.94 -4.66
N ILE A 63 -13.11 -12.72 -3.35
CA ILE A 63 -13.56 -13.77 -2.43
C ILE A 63 -15.06 -14.08 -2.60
N GLY A 64 -15.86 -13.10 -3.01
CA GLY A 64 -17.27 -13.34 -3.31
C GLY A 64 -17.45 -14.27 -4.50
N LYS A 65 -16.68 -14.05 -5.57
CA LYS A 65 -16.67 -14.92 -6.73
C LYS A 65 -16.17 -16.33 -6.37
N LEU A 66 -15.08 -16.44 -5.62
CA LEU A 66 -14.55 -17.75 -5.20
C LEU A 66 -15.54 -18.49 -4.31
N THR A 67 -16.19 -17.84 -3.36
CA THR A 67 -17.21 -18.46 -2.51
C THR A 67 -18.41 -18.93 -3.34
N TYR A 68 -18.87 -18.10 -4.27
CA TYR A 68 -19.96 -18.48 -5.18
C TYR A 68 -19.60 -19.68 -6.05
N GLU A 69 -18.43 -19.71 -6.65
CA GLU A 69 -17.95 -20.83 -7.45
C GLU A 69 -17.79 -22.11 -6.62
N TYR A 70 -17.30 -22.00 -5.38
CA TYR A 70 -17.20 -23.12 -4.45
C TYR A 70 -18.54 -23.81 -4.23
N HIS A 71 -19.60 -23.03 -4.01
CA HIS A 71 -20.96 -23.54 -3.87
C HIS A 71 -21.57 -24.09 -5.17
N LEU A 72 -21.14 -23.61 -6.33
CA LEU A 72 -21.60 -24.17 -7.62
C LEU A 72 -20.95 -25.53 -7.91
N GLU A 73 -19.73 -25.73 -7.43
CA GLU A 73 -18.96 -26.95 -7.63
C GLU A 73 -19.06 -27.89 -6.41
N ASP A 74 -20.20 -27.81 -5.70
CA ASP A 74 -20.52 -28.66 -4.54
C ASP A 74 -20.25 -30.14 -4.86
N ASN A 75 -19.63 -30.85 -3.92
CA ASN A 75 -19.18 -32.26 -4.07
C ASN A 75 -18.00 -32.53 -5.05
N LYS A 76 -17.40 -31.53 -5.67
CA LYS A 76 -16.19 -31.71 -6.48
C LYS A 76 -14.92 -31.68 -5.64
N TYR A 77 -14.93 -30.96 -4.54
CA TYR A 77 -13.77 -30.77 -3.64
C TYR A 77 -14.09 -31.26 -2.23
N ASN A 78 -13.09 -31.84 -1.59
CA ASN A 78 -13.22 -32.34 -0.21
C ASN A 78 -13.35 -31.19 0.81
N ASP A 79 -12.73 -30.04 0.52
CA ASP A 79 -12.72 -28.86 1.37
C ASP A 79 -12.41 -27.59 0.56
N ALA A 80 -12.57 -26.43 1.19
CA ALA A 80 -12.28 -25.13 0.61
C ALA A 80 -10.81 -24.99 0.21
N LYS A 81 -9.89 -25.68 0.89
CA LYS A 81 -8.45 -25.61 0.57
C LYS A 81 -8.14 -26.31 -0.76
N ALA A 82 -8.70 -27.50 -0.99
CA ALA A 82 -8.54 -28.22 -2.25
C ALA A 82 -9.11 -27.40 -3.43
N PHE A 83 -10.27 -26.77 -3.25
CA PHE A 83 -10.86 -25.86 -4.22
C PHE A 83 -9.93 -24.68 -4.54
N VAL A 84 -9.45 -23.95 -3.51
CA VAL A 84 -8.60 -22.77 -3.70
C VAL A 84 -7.27 -23.15 -4.37
N ILE A 85 -6.68 -24.29 -4.03
CA ILE A 85 -5.47 -24.80 -4.69
C ILE A 85 -5.71 -25.00 -6.20
N ASP A 86 -6.80 -25.64 -6.56
CA ASP A 86 -7.13 -25.90 -7.99
C ASP A 86 -7.41 -24.59 -8.73
N LYS A 87 -8.21 -23.69 -8.15
CA LYS A 87 -8.56 -22.41 -8.79
C LYS A 87 -7.37 -21.46 -8.95
N LEU A 88 -6.42 -21.47 -8.01
CA LEU A 88 -5.28 -20.56 -8.00
C LEU A 88 -3.96 -21.25 -8.40
N LYS A 89 -4.00 -22.47 -8.95
CA LYS A 89 -2.81 -23.23 -9.35
C LYS A 89 -1.87 -22.48 -10.30
N ASN A 90 -2.44 -21.67 -11.19
CA ASN A 90 -1.68 -20.91 -12.18
C ASN A 90 -1.20 -19.54 -11.61
N ALA A 91 -1.60 -19.16 -10.40
CA ALA A 91 -1.20 -17.89 -9.80
C ALA A 91 0.31 -17.82 -9.51
N LYS A 92 0.98 -18.96 -9.37
CA LYS A 92 2.44 -19.05 -9.18
C LYS A 92 3.26 -18.74 -10.43
N ASP A 93 2.64 -18.83 -11.60
CA ASP A 93 3.29 -18.57 -12.89
C ASP A 93 3.39 -17.06 -13.20
N PHE A 94 2.70 -16.22 -12.40
CA PHE A 94 2.87 -14.77 -12.50
C PHE A 94 4.15 -14.33 -11.82
N PRO A 95 4.91 -13.41 -12.41
CA PRO A 95 6.15 -12.92 -11.81
C PRO A 95 5.87 -12.41 -10.39
N ASN A 96 6.68 -12.88 -9.45
CA ASN A 96 6.61 -12.48 -8.04
C ASN A 96 7.11 -11.03 -7.92
N ASN A 97 6.26 -10.09 -8.28
CA ASN A 97 6.56 -8.67 -8.18
C ASN A 97 6.46 -8.25 -6.71
N LYS A 98 7.57 -8.31 -5.99
CA LYS A 98 7.64 -7.76 -4.64
C LYS A 98 7.26 -6.28 -4.69
N PRO A 99 6.35 -5.81 -3.82
CA PRO A 99 6.05 -4.40 -3.76
C PRO A 99 7.31 -3.58 -3.50
N LYS A 100 7.51 -2.52 -4.26
CA LYS A 100 8.60 -1.58 -4.05
C LYS A 100 8.28 -0.72 -2.83
N ASP A 101 9.17 -0.71 -1.85
CA ASP A 101 9.01 0.14 -0.68
C ASP A 101 9.19 1.61 -1.09
N VAL A 102 8.32 2.47 -0.57
CA VAL A 102 8.35 3.92 -0.81
C VAL A 102 8.55 4.64 0.51
N VAL A 103 9.46 5.60 0.49
CA VAL A 103 9.71 6.54 1.58
C VAL A 103 9.41 7.95 1.08
N LEU A 104 8.58 8.69 1.81
CA LEU A 104 8.33 10.11 1.54
C LEU A 104 9.28 10.95 2.40
N TYR A 105 10.26 11.57 1.79
CA TYR A 105 11.17 12.49 2.47
C TYR A 105 10.59 13.91 2.41
N GLY A 106 10.06 14.37 3.56
CA GLY A 106 9.25 15.56 3.67
C GLY A 106 7.75 15.27 3.66
N PHE A 107 7.02 15.81 4.63
CA PHE A 107 5.57 15.61 4.81
C PHE A 107 4.80 16.93 4.80
N GLY A 108 5.19 17.81 3.86
CA GLY A 108 4.47 19.01 3.50
C GLY A 108 3.19 18.68 2.68
N ARG A 109 2.64 19.66 1.97
CA ARG A 109 1.43 19.45 1.17
C ARG A 109 1.61 18.35 0.13
N ILE A 110 2.69 18.40 -0.66
CA ILE A 110 2.95 17.40 -1.70
C ILE A 110 3.13 16.00 -1.09
N GLY A 111 3.94 15.87 -0.03
CA GLY A 111 4.15 14.58 0.64
C GLY A 111 2.83 13.97 1.15
N ARG A 112 1.92 14.78 1.73
CA ARG A 112 0.61 14.30 2.17
C ARG A 112 -0.29 13.87 1.02
N LEU A 113 -0.29 14.59 -0.09
CA LEU A 113 -1.06 14.20 -1.28
C LEU A 113 -0.54 12.91 -1.89
N LEU A 114 0.78 12.74 -1.96
CA LEU A 114 1.39 11.49 -2.41
C LEU A 114 1.08 10.33 -1.46
N ALA A 115 1.09 10.57 -0.14
CA ALA A 115 0.67 9.54 0.82
C ALA A 115 -0.77 9.08 0.56
N ARG A 116 -1.70 10.03 0.37
CA ARG A 116 -3.10 9.71 0.02
C ARG A 116 -3.19 8.92 -1.28
N GLU A 117 -2.46 9.31 -2.32
CA GLU A 117 -2.47 8.64 -3.62
C GLU A 117 -1.88 7.24 -3.53
N LEU A 118 -0.75 7.05 -2.85
CA LEU A 118 -0.16 5.74 -2.61
C LEU A 118 -1.14 4.82 -1.86
N MET A 119 -1.79 5.33 -0.81
CA MET A 119 -2.76 4.57 -0.04
C MET A 119 -4.03 4.25 -0.83
N SER A 120 -4.50 5.15 -1.69
CA SER A 120 -5.68 4.92 -2.54
C SER A 120 -5.45 3.84 -3.60
N LYS A 121 -4.21 3.68 -4.04
CA LYS A 121 -3.80 2.69 -5.03
C LYS A 121 -3.36 1.37 -4.41
N THR A 122 -3.14 1.35 -3.10
CA THR A 122 -2.74 0.15 -2.38
C THR A 122 -3.78 -0.95 -2.63
N GLY A 123 -3.33 -2.15 -2.96
CA GLY A 123 -4.18 -3.30 -3.24
C GLY A 123 -4.73 -3.41 -4.66
N LYS A 124 -4.54 -2.44 -5.53
CA LYS A 124 -4.98 -2.51 -6.93
C LYS A 124 -3.93 -3.15 -7.86
N GLY A 125 -3.11 -4.05 -7.34
CA GLY A 125 -1.95 -4.61 -8.06
C GLY A 125 -0.79 -3.63 -8.16
N THR A 126 -0.83 -2.52 -7.43
CA THR A 126 0.25 -1.54 -7.38
C THR A 126 1.40 -2.10 -6.59
N GLN A 127 2.57 -1.93 -7.15
CA GLN A 127 3.83 -2.42 -6.62
C GLN A 127 4.49 -1.42 -5.67
N LEU A 128 3.84 -0.31 -5.36
CA LEU A 128 4.36 0.75 -4.50
C LEU A 128 3.71 0.66 -3.12
N ARG A 129 4.52 0.53 -2.08
CA ARG A 129 4.08 0.40 -0.69
C ARG A 129 4.67 1.51 0.17
N LEU A 130 3.85 2.42 0.66
CA LEU A 130 4.30 3.45 1.60
C LEU A 130 4.72 2.81 2.93
N ARG A 131 5.99 2.98 3.30
CA ARG A 131 6.59 2.39 4.49
C ARG A 131 7.02 3.42 5.52
N ALA A 132 7.52 4.57 5.08
CA ALA A 132 8.01 5.60 5.99
C ALA A 132 7.80 7.00 5.44
N ILE A 133 7.74 7.93 6.38
CA ILE A 133 7.72 9.37 6.18
C ILE A 133 8.87 9.94 6.98
N VAL A 134 9.72 10.76 6.36
CA VAL A 134 10.83 11.43 7.04
C VAL A 134 10.49 12.90 7.25
N VAL A 135 10.74 13.37 8.48
CA VAL A 135 10.49 14.75 8.90
C VAL A 135 11.70 15.31 9.64
N ARG A 136 11.87 16.63 9.66
CA ARG A 136 12.94 17.30 10.41
C ARG A 136 12.58 17.56 11.86
N GLU A 137 11.30 17.83 12.12
CA GLU A 137 10.83 18.13 13.46
C GLU A 137 10.76 16.88 14.31
N LYS A 138 11.09 17.01 15.59
CA LYS A 138 11.02 15.93 16.57
C LYS A 138 9.61 15.33 16.61
N ASN A 139 9.54 14.03 16.63
CA ASN A 139 8.29 13.31 16.81
C ASN A 139 7.96 13.20 18.29
N ASP A 140 6.83 13.77 18.67
CA ASP A 140 6.11 13.55 19.92
C ASP A 140 4.64 13.25 19.61
N ALA A 141 3.88 12.86 20.62
CA ALA A 141 2.47 12.51 20.44
C ALA A 141 1.67 13.65 19.81
N THR A 142 1.93 14.91 20.19
CA THR A 142 1.24 16.09 19.63
C THR A 142 1.58 16.31 18.17
N SER A 143 2.85 16.18 17.80
CA SER A 143 3.29 16.35 16.41
C SER A 143 2.81 15.24 15.51
N LEU A 144 2.73 13.99 16.00
CA LEU A 144 2.16 12.87 15.27
C LEU A 144 0.66 13.04 15.03
N GLU A 145 -0.10 13.45 16.06
CA GLU A 145 -1.54 13.71 15.91
C GLU A 145 -1.81 14.89 14.95
N LYS A 146 -0.99 15.95 15.03
CA LYS A 146 -1.06 17.04 14.06
C LYS A 146 -0.83 16.55 12.61
N ARG A 147 0.14 15.66 12.40
CA ARG A 147 0.40 15.06 11.07
C ARG A 147 -0.76 14.18 10.61
N ALA A 148 -1.32 13.37 11.52
CA ALA A 148 -2.50 12.57 11.23
C ALA A 148 -3.69 13.45 10.83
N SER A 149 -3.95 14.52 11.58
CA SER A 149 -5.01 15.49 11.28
C SER A 149 -4.82 16.17 9.93
N LEU A 150 -3.60 16.62 9.62
CA LEU A 150 -3.28 17.24 8.33
C LEU A 150 -3.37 16.26 7.15
N LEU A 151 -3.21 14.96 7.38
CA LEU A 151 -3.45 13.94 6.36
C LEU A 151 -4.94 13.68 6.17
N ARG A 152 -5.73 13.69 7.25
CA ARG A 152 -7.20 13.52 7.18
C ARG A 152 -7.87 14.67 6.45
N TYR A 153 -7.44 15.92 6.72
CA TYR A 153 -8.12 17.13 6.23
C TYR A 153 -7.16 18.00 5.42
N ASP A 154 -7.51 18.26 4.19
CA ASP A 154 -6.80 19.21 3.34
C ASP A 154 -7.78 20.27 2.82
N SER A 155 -7.43 21.55 2.96
CA SER A 155 -8.32 22.66 2.61
C SER A 155 -8.65 22.79 1.13
N ILE A 156 -7.86 22.16 0.26
CA ILE A 156 -8.03 22.23 -1.20
C ILE A 156 -8.55 20.91 -1.75
N HIS A 157 -8.02 19.77 -1.24
CA HIS A 157 -8.29 18.45 -1.77
C HIS A 157 -9.32 17.67 -0.94
N GLY A 158 -9.91 18.32 0.07
CA GLY A 158 -10.94 17.72 0.93
C GLY A 158 -10.43 16.62 1.86
N ASP A 159 -11.36 15.80 2.33
CA ASP A 159 -11.11 14.76 3.31
C ASP A 159 -10.47 13.54 2.67
N PHE A 160 -9.56 12.91 3.41
CA PHE A 160 -9.02 11.61 3.03
C PHE A 160 -10.09 10.52 3.18
N GLN A 161 -10.32 9.77 2.12
CA GLN A 161 -11.27 8.65 2.14
C GLN A 161 -10.62 7.42 2.75
N GLY A 162 -10.59 7.37 4.07
CA GLY A 162 -9.97 6.30 4.84
C GLY A 162 -9.70 6.68 6.29
N SER A 163 -9.08 5.77 7.03
CA SER A 163 -8.72 5.98 8.43
C SER A 163 -7.26 6.42 8.58
N VAL A 164 -7.02 7.35 9.51
CA VAL A 164 -5.68 7.76 9.91
C VAL A 164 -5.66 7.90 11.43
N ALA A 165 -4.75 7.19 12.09
CA ALA A 165 -4.50 7.31 13.53
C ALA A 165 -3.01 7.53 13.79
N ALA A 166 -2.68 8.28 14.83
CA ALA A 166 -1.33 8.38 15.35
C ALA A 166 -1.05 7.21 16.29
N ASP A 167 0.16 6.68 16.21
CA ASP A 167 0.70 5.67 17.12
C ASP A 167 2.02 6.21 17.73
N PRO A 168 1.93 6.95 18.84
CA PRO A 168 3.09 7.56 19.48
C PRO A 168 4.07 6.54 20.07
N GLU A 169 3.61 5.36 20.46
CA GLU A 169 4.46 4.32 21.05
C GLU A 169 5.47 3.79 20.03
N ASN A 170 5.05 3.66 18.77
CA ASN A 170 5.86 3.15 17.69
C ASN A 170 6.36 4.26 16.74
N ASN A 171 6.20 5.53 17.07
CA ASN A 171 6.52 6.67 16.21
C ASN A 171 5.99 6.47 14.78
N SER A 172 4.70 6.15 14.64
CA SER A 172 4.10 5.81 13.35
C SER A 172 2.73 6.44 13.15
N LEU A 173 2.27 6.44 11.91
CA LEU A 173 0.88 6.67 11.53
C LEU A 173 0.29 5.34 11.05
N ILE A 174 -0.91 5.02 11.51
CA ILE A 174 -1.69 3.91 11.00
C ILE A 174 -2.65 4.47 9.97
N ILE A 175 -2.37 4.23 8.69
CA ILE A 175 -3.16 4.75 7.57
C ILE A 175 -3.85 3.57 6.90
N ASN A 176 -5.17 3.56 6.91
CA ASN A 176 -5.95 2.43 6.40
C ASN A 176 -5.46 1.10 6.99
N GLY A 177 -5.12 1.09 8.29
CA GLY A 177 -4.57 -0.05 8.99
C GLY A 177 -3.11 -0.40 8.64
N THR A 178 -2.48 0.27 7.69
CA THR A 178 -1.06 0.10 7.36
C THR A 178 -0.20 0.97 8.27
N THR A 179 0.77 0.36 8.95
CA THR A 179 1.75 1.11 9.75
C THR A 179 2.77 1.79 8.84
N VAL A 180 2.85 3.11 8.96
CA VAL A 180 3.82 3.96 8.25
C VAL A 180 4.71 4.63 9.28
N HIS A 181 6.00 4.30 9.29
CA HIS A 181 6.96 4.86 10.23
C HIS A 181 7.15 6.36 10.02
N VAL A 182 7.23 7.13 11.10
CA VAL A 182 7.58 8.56 11.04
C VAL A 182 8.97 8.73 11.62
N ILE A 183 9.95 8.94 10.74
CA ILE A 183 11.37 8.99 11.06
C ILE A 183 11.79 10.46 11.16
N THR A 184 12.52 10.79 12.23
CA THR A 184 13.12 12.12 12.38
C THR A 184 14.59 12.09 11.96
N ALA A 185 14.97 12.95 11.01
CA ALA A 185 16.36 13.09 10.59
C ALA A 185 16.68 14.53 10.18
N GLY A 186 17.89 14.95 10.45
CA GLY A 186 18.44 16.24 10.04
C GLY A 186 18.97 16.21 8.60
N SER A 187 19.52 15.06 8.21
CA SER A 187 20.06 14.83 6.87
C SER A 187 19.72 13.42 6.36
N PRO A 188 19.74 13.21 5.04
CA PRO A 188 19.43 11.91 4.46
C PRO A 188 20.33 10.79 4.96
N GLU A 189 21.62 11.01 5.04
CA GLU A 189 22.64 10.02 5.35
C GLU A 189 22.57 9.48 6.78
N GLU A 190 21.80 10.13 7.68
CA GLU A 190 21.64 9.71 9.08
C GLU A 190 20.71 8.49 9.21
N ILE A 191 19.98 8.13 8.14
CA ILE A 191 18.93 7.13 8.23
C ILE A 191 19.44 5.79 7.70
N ASP A 192 19.31 4.75 8.52
CA ASP A 192 19.37 3.36 8.08
C ASP A 192 17.95 2.81 7.98
N TYR A 193 17.42 2.75 6.76
CA TYR A 193 16.06 2.27 6.51
C TYR A 193 15.91 0.77 6.76
N THR A 194 17.01 0.01 6.73
CA THR A 194 16.96 -1.44 6.97
C THR A 194 16.55 -1.77 8.40
N THR A 195 16.79 -0.88 9.35
CA THR A 195 16.33 -1.02 10.75
C THR A 195 14.80 -1.00 10.88
N TYR A 196 14.10 -0.46 9.88
CA TYR A 196 12.64 -0.46 9.75
C TYR A 196 12.11 -1.58 8.84
N GLY A 197 12.98 -2.52 8.43
CA GLY A 197 12.64 -3.57 7.48
C GLY A 197 12.32 -3.04 6.08
N ILE A 198 12.93 -1.91 5.69
CA ILE A 198 12.78 -1.27 4.39
C ILE A 198 14.06 -1.55 3.58
N SER A 199 13.91 -2.12 2.39
CA SER A 199 15.00 -2.42 1.47
C SER A 199 14.62 -2.08 0.04
N ASP A 200 15.61 -1.76 -0.77
CA ASP A 200 15.43 -1.40 -2.18
C ASP A 200 14.38 -0.30 -2.39
N ALA A 201 14.33 0.67 -1.48
CA ALA A 201 13.28 1.67 -1.44
C ALA A 201 13.42 2.74 -2.53
N LEU A 202 12.28 3.21 -3.01
CA LEU A 202 12.16 4.47 -3.73
C LEU A 202 11.96 5.60 -2.71
N VAL A 203 12.94 6.48 -2.55
CA VAL A 203 12.79 7.72 -1.78
C VAL A 203 12.23 8.81 -2.68
N ILE A 204 11.10 9.40 -2.27
CA ILE A 204 10.49 10.53 -2.96
C ILE A 204 10.74 11.80 -2.13
N ASP A 205 11.61 12.68 -2.62
CA ASP A 205 11.91 13.95 -1.97
C ASP A 205 10.86 15.01 -2.30
N ASN A 206 10.16 15.45 -1.26
CA ASN A 206 9.11 16.46 -1.32
C ASN A 206 9.50 17.75 -0.59
N THR A 207 10.76 17.91 -0.21
CA THR A 207 11.21 19.04 0.61
C THR A 207 11.49 20.28 -0.20
N GLY A 208 11.86 20.11 -1.48
CA GLY A 208 12.39 21.18 -2.33
C GLY A 208 13.78 21.68 -1.91
N ALA A 209 14.44 21.02 -0.94
CA ALA A 209 15.78 21.41 -0.47
C ALA A 209 16.90 20.76 -1.28
N PHE A 210 16.68 19.57 -1.82
CA PHE A 210 17.64 18.77 -2.56
C PHE A 210 17.31 18.80 -4.05
N THR A 211 17.77 19.84 -4.77
CA THR A 211 17.37 20.08 -6.18
C THR A 211 18.49 19.83 -7.19
N THR A 212 19.69 19.49 -6.74
CA THR A 212 20.82 19.13 -7.63
C THR A 212 21.11 17.64 -7.57
N GLN A 213 21.79 17.12 -8.58
CA GLN A 213 22.20 15.72 -8.62
C GLN A 213 23.00 15.32 -7.38
N GLU A 214 23.98 16.15 -6.96
CA GLU A 214 24.82 15.87 -5.80
C GLU A 214 24.02 15.87 -4.50
N ALA A 215 23.04 16.78 -4.38
CA ALA A 215 22.19 16.85 -3.21
C ALA A 215 21.25 15.65 -3.12
N LEU A 216 20.66 15.22 -4.25
CA LEU A 216 19.81 14.04 -4.31
C LEU A 216 20.58 12.74 -4.08
N ALA A 217 21.81 12.65 -4.57
CA ALA A 217 22.69 11.50 -4.36
C ALA A 217 22.99 11.22 -2.88
N ARG A 218 22.77 12.19 -1.99
CA ARG A 218 22.87 11.98 -0.54
C ARG A 218 21.89 10.95 -0.01
N HIS A 219 20.68 10.87 -0.58
CA HIS A 219 19.70 9.85 -0.22
C HIS A 219 20.18 8.43 -0.57
N LEU A 220 20.93 8.27 -1.65
CA LEU A 220 21.48 6.97 -2.06
C LEU A 220 22.57 6.43 -1.13
N LYS A 221 23.11 7.28 -0.23
CA LYS A 221 24.07 6.85 0.80
C LYS A 221 23.40 6.18 2.00
N SER A 222 22.07 6.31 2.13
CA SER A 222 21.29 5.70 3.20
C SER A 222 21.08 4.22 2.90
N ASN A 223 21.36 3.35 3.88
CA ASN A 223 21.12 1.92 3.72
C ASN A 223 19.64 1.65 3.42
N GLY A 224 19.36 0.81 2.45
CA GLY A 224 18.02 0.42 2.06
C GLY A 224 17.38 1.27 0.95
N VAL A 225 18.09 2.28 0.41
CA VAL A 225 17.64 3.10 -0.72
C VAL A 225 18.21 2.57 -2.04
N ASP A 226 17.34 2.42 -3.03
CA ASP A 226 17.69 2.02 -4.40
C ASP A 226 17.59 3.20 -5.37
N LYS A 227 16.49 3.95 -5.30
CA LYS A 227 16.22 5.06 -6.22
C LYS A 227 15.71 6.29 -5.49
N VAL A 228 15.93 7.45 -6.13
CA VAL A 228 15.44 8.75 -5.62
C VAL A 228 14.63 9.45 -6.69
N LEU A 229 13.47 9.98 -6.32
CA LEU A 229 12.62 10.82 -7.14
C LEU A 229 12.44 12.19 -6.47
N LEU A 230 12.64 13.25 -7.21
CA LEU A 230 12.36 14.61 -6.77
C LEU A 230 11.00 15.08 -7.30
N THR A 231 10.14 15.64 -6.45
CA THR A 231 8.83 16.19 -6.86
C THR A 231 8.88 17.67 -7.27
N ALA A 232 10.04 18.16 -7.64
CA ALA A 232 10.29 19.51 -8.12
C ALA A 232 11.25 19.49 -9.32
N PRO A 233 11.37 20.56 -10.10
CA PRO A 233 12.38 20.62 -11.14
C PRO A 233 13.80 20.47 -10.58
N GLY A 234 14.56 19.50 -11.10
CA GLY A 234 15.93 19.21 -10.68
C GLY A 234 16.96 19.80 -11.65
N LYS A 235 18.17 20.04 -11.13
CA LYS A 235 19.34 20.49 -11.90
C LYS A 235 20.32 19.35 -12.05
N GLY A 236 20.71 19.05 -13.30
CA GLY A 236 21.65 17.96 -13.58
C GLY A 236 21.06 16.56 -13.45
N VAL A 237 19.74 16.44 -13.43
CA VAL A 237 19.00 15.18 -13.40
C VAL A 237 17.90 15.18 -14.46
N PRO A 238 17.46 14.01 -14.97
CA PRO A 238 16.36 13.94 -15.90
C PRO A 238 15.09 14.55 -15.30
N ASN A 239 14.45 15.46 -16.02
CA ASN A 239 13.14 15.99 -15.64
C ASN A 239 12.07 15.32 -16.50
N ILE A 240 11.20 14.53 -15.87
CA ILE A 240 10.22 13.70 -16.54
C ILE A 240 8.84 14.32 -16.38
N VAL A 241 8.16 14.52 -17.50
CA VAL A 241 6.78 15.02 -17.56
C VAL A 241 5.92 13.93 -18.17
N HIS A 242 4.96 13.42 -17.38
CA HIS A 242 4.04 12.39 -17.85
C HIS A 242 3.23 12.86 -19.06
N GLY A 243 3.14 12.04 -20.08
CA GLY A 243 2.48 12.37 -21.35
C GLY A 243 3.39 13.11 -22.35
N VAL A 244 4.54 13.60 -21.93
CA VAL A 244 5.49 14.34 -22.81
C VAL A 244 6.72 13.52 -23.10
N ASN A 245 7.51 13.20 -22.08
CA ASN A 245 8.80 12.49 -22.24
C ASN A 245 8.98 11.30 -21.28
N HIS A 246 7.91 10.80 -20.68
CA HIS A 246 7.98 9.70 -19.71
C HIS A 246 8.43 8.36 -20.31
N ASN A 247 8.35 8.20 -21.64
CA ASN A 247 8.86 7.03 -22.34
C ASN A 247 10.37 7.09 -22.65
N GLU A 248 11.00 8.24 -22.43
CA GLU A 248 12.44 8.44 -22.66
C GLU A 248 13.28 8.06 -21.42
N TYR A 249 12.62 7.77 -20.31
CA TYR A 249 13.30 7.38 -19.08
C TYR A 249 13.90 5.98 -19.20
N ASN A 250 15.21 5.89 -18.92
CA ASN A 250 15.90 4.63 -18.77
C ASN A 250 15.89 4.18 -17.30
N PRO A 251 15.20 3.08 -16.95
CA PRO A 251 15.11 2.62 -15.56
C PRO A 251 16.45 2.10 -15.00
N ASP A 252 17.44 1.85 -15.85
CA ASP A 252 18.74 1.29 -15.47
C ASP A 252 19.80 2.39 -15.24
N GLU A 253 19.47 3.64 -15.50
CA GLU A 253 20.25 4.83 -15.16
C GLU A 253 19.68 5.46 -13.86
#